data_3e18d34caba68b42aa7d8418b28a8c3d
#
_entry.id   3e18d34caba68b42aa7d8418b28a8c3d
#
_cell.length_a   1.000
_cell.length_b   1.000
_cell.length_c   1.000
_cell.angle_alpha   90.00
_cell.angle_beta   90.00
_cell.angle_gamma   90.00
#
_symmetry.space_group_name_H-M   'P 1'
#
loop_
_entity.id
_entity.type
_entity.pdbx_description
1 polymer ?
#
loop_
_entity_poly.entity_id
_entity_poly.type
_entity_poly.pdbx_seq_one_letter_code
_entity_poly.pdbx_strand_id
1 'polypeptide(L)' 'MTIYEASERYGIPMKILREYEQWGLCKAVKKVMGAWKYDDSDLENLSMIMTLHDIGFSMEEVETYMRVLLDGEN' A
#
# COMPACT_ATOMS: atom_id res chain seq x y z
N MET A 1 -4.55 10.01 8.11
CA MET A 1 -3.35 9.81 8.95
C MET A 1 -2.10 9.97 8.10
N THR A 2 -1.00 10.26 8.73
CA THR A 2 0.27 10.37 7.99
C THR A 2 0.88 9.00 7.78
N ILE A 3 1.89 8.93 6.90
CA ILE A 3 2.62 7.70 6.68
C ILE A 3 3.26 7.18 7.98
N TYR A 4 3.71 8.09 8.85
CA TYR A 4 4.29 7.71 10.13
C TYR A 4 3.25 7.12 11.06
N GLU A 5 2.08 7.74 11.12
CA GLU A 5 0.98 7.24 11.93
C GLU A 5 0.51 5.88 11.45
N ALA A 6 0.41 5.69 10.12
CA ALA A 6 0.01 4.41 9.57
C ALA A 6 1.04 3.33 9.91
N SER A 7 2.32 3.64 9.77
CA SER A 7 3.38 2.71 10.11
C SER A 7 3.31 2.28 11.56
N GLU A 8 3.17 3.24 12.46
CA GLU A 8 3.15 2.97 13.90
C GLU A 8 1.89 2.25 14.33
N ARG A 9 0.75 2.73 13.85
CA ARG A 9 -0.55 2.24 14.29
C ARG A 9 -0.84 0.82 13.82
N TYR A 10 -0.46 0.50 12.59
CA TYR A 10 -0.78 -0.79 11.98
C TYR A 10 0.42 -1.72 11.86
N GLY A 11 1.58 -1.31 12.35
CA GLY A 11 2.76 -2.14 12.28
C GLY A 11 3.28 -2.36 10.88
N ILE A 12 3.04 -1.42 9.97
CA ILE A 12 3.45 -1.54 8.58
C ILE A 12 4.82 -0.88 8.38
N PRO A 13 5.82 -1.60 7.86
CA PRO A 13 7.12 -0.98 7.61
C PRO A 13 7.01 0.22 6.69
N MET A 14 7.73 1.28 7.02
CA MET A 14 7.75 2.51 6.21
C MET A 14 8.12 2.23 4.76
N LYS A 15 9.01 1.26 4.53
CA LYS A 15 9.42 0.89 3.18
C LYS A 15 8.22 0.43 2.35
N ILE A 16 7.35 -0.36 2.94
CA ILE A 16 6.17 -0.87 2.24
C ILE A 16 5.20 0.26 1.93
N LEU A 17 5.01 1.17 2.88
CA LEU A 17 4.13 2.31 2.66
C LEU A 17 4.65 3.19 1.53
N ARG A 18 5.96 3.43 1.48
CA ARG A 18 6.56 4.24 0.42
C ARG A 18 6.45 3.57 -0.94
N GLU A 19 6.67 2.25 -0.99
CA GLU A 19 6.51 1.50 -2.23
C GLU A 19 5.07 1.59 -2.74
N TYR A 20 4.11 1.41 -1.85
CA TYR A 20 2.70 1.51 -2.20
C TYR A 20 2.36 2.87 -2.82
N GLU A 21 2.85 3.93 -2.20
CA GLU A 21 2.64 5.27 -2.74
C GLU A 21 3.30 5.45 -4.10
N GLN A 22 4.53 4.94 -4.27
CA GLN A 22 5.26 5.06 -5.53
C GLN A 22 4.58 4.29 -6.66
N TRP A 23 3.94 3.19 -6.35
CA TRP A 23 3.24 2.41 -7.37
C TRP A 23 2.02 3.15 -7.94
N GLY A 24 1.53 4.16 -7.25
CA GLY A 24 0.38 4.92 -7.72
C GLY A 24 -0.92 4.17 -7.67
N LEU A 25 -1.04 3.19 -6.80
CA LEU A 25 -2.24 2.37 -6.67
C LEU A 25 -3.26 2.94 -5.68
N CYS A 26 -2.94 4.04 -5.04
CA CYS A 26 -3.89 4.79 -4.22
C CYS A 26 -4.82 5.53 -5.17
N LYS A 27 -5.98 4.99 -5.43
CA LYS A 27 -6.85 5.46 -6.52
C LYS A 27 -7.47 6.82 -6.29
N ALA A 28 -7.78 7.16 -5.06
CA ALA A 28 -8.33 8.47 -4.76
C ALA A 28 -7.20 9.39 -4.30
N VAL A 29 -7.42 10.69 -4.43
CA VAL A 29 -6.44 11.64 -3.91
C VAL A 29 -6.40 11.49 -2.40
N LYS A 30 -5.28 11.01 -1.92
CA LYS A 30 -5.11 10.73 -0.51
C LYS A 30 -4.36 11.82 0.22
N LYS A 31 -3.79 12.77 -0.49
CA LYS A 31 -2.98 13.81 0.10
C LYS A 31 -3.85 14.99 0.48
N VAL A 32 -4.00 15.21 1.79
CA VAL A 32 -4.78 16.32 2.32
C VAL A 32 -3.86 17.13 3.21
N MET A 33 -3.73 18.43 2.92
CA MET A 33 -2.88 19.34 3.69
C MET A 33 -1.44 18.83 3.84
N GLY A 34 -0.91 18.24 2.77
CA GLY A 34 0.45 17.73 2.76
C GLY A 34 0.65 16.36 3.38
N ALA A 35 -0.39 15.76 3.92
CA ALA A 35 -0.30 14.43 4.53
C ALA A 35 -1.13 13.42 3.74
N TRP A 36 -0.61 12.20 3.61
CA TRP A 36 -1.33 11.12 2.96
C TRP A 36 -2.43 10.59 3.87
N LYS A 37 -3.57 10.32 3.28
CA LYS A 37 -4.71 9.74 3.98
C LYS A 37 -4.93 8.31 3.45
N TYR A 38 -4.87 7.34 4.34
CA TYR A 38 -5.15 5.95 4.00
C TYR A 38 -6.56 5.60 4.49
N ASP A 39 -7.37 5.01 3.60
CA ASP A 39 -8.68 4.52 3.99
C ASP A 39 -8.62 3.01 4.22
N ASP A 40 -9.77 2.41 4.54
CA ASP A 40 -9.84 0.98 4.84
C ASP A 40 -9.39 0.12 3.66
N SER A 41 -9.71 0.54 2.44
CA SER A 41 -9.28 -0.18 1.24
C SER A 41 -7.77 -0.18 1.11
N ASP A 42 -7.13 0.95 1.39
CA ASP A 42 -5.68 1.04 1.34
C ASP A 42 -5.06 0.13 2.40
N LEU A 43 -5.64 0.09 3.59
CA LEU A 43 -5.13 -0.74 4.67
C LEU A 43 -5.25 -2.23 4.35
N GLU A 44 -6.34 -2.63 3.70
CA GLU A 44 -6.49 -4.00 3.23
C GLU A 44 -5.45 -4.35 2.18
N ASN A 45 -5.20 -3.45 1.24
CA ASN A 45 -4.19 -3.65 0.21
C ASN A 45 -2.79 -3.76 0.83
N LEU A 46 -2.48 -2.91 1.80
CA LEU A 46 -1.20 -2.96 2.49
C LEU A 46 -1.02 -4.25 3.27
N SER A 47 -2.09 -4.73 3.90
CA SER A 47 -2.06 -6.01 4.60
C SER A 47 -1.76 -7.15 3.63
N MET A 48 -2.36 -7.14 2.46
CA MET A 48 -2.09 -8.15 1.43
C MET A 48 -0.66 -8.07 0.95
N ILE A 49 -0.14 -6.86 0.72
CA ILE A 49 1.25 -6.65 0.31
C ILE A 49 2.19 -7.25 1.34
N MET A 50 1.96 -6.99 2.62
CA MET A 50 2.77 -7.53 3.69
C MET A 50 2.74 -9.05 3.70
N THR A 51 1.56 -9.63 3.54
CA THR A 51 1.40 -11.08 3.52
C THR A 51 2.18 -11.70 2.36
N LEU A 52 2.04 -11.15 1.16
CA LEU A 52 2.75 -11.65 -0.01
C LEU A 52 4.26 -11.56 0.17
N HIS A 53 4.72 -10.44 0.71
CA HIS A 53 6.15 -10.26 0.98
C HIS A 53 6.65 -11.27 2.01
N ASP A 54 5.86 -11.52 3.04
CA ASP A 54 6.24 -12.46 4.11
C ASP A 54 6.36 -13.90 3.62
N ILE A 55 5.56 -14.29 2.63
CA ILE A 55 5.64 -15.65 2.09
C ILE A 55 6.70 -15.81 1.01
N GLY A 56 7.47 -14.75 0.73
CA GLY A 56 8.66 -14.85 -0.09
C GLY A 56 8.63 -14.16 -1.44
N PHE A 57 7.57 -13.43 -1.77
CA PHE A 57 7.53 -12.68 -3.03
C PHE A 57 8.45 -11.46 -2.94
N SER A 58 9.13 -11.17 -4.03
CA SER A 58 9.88 -9.91 -4.13
C SER A 58 8.91 -8.75 -4.25
N MET A 59 9.39 -7.54 -4.00
CA MET A 59 8.53 -6.36 -4.13
C MET A 59 8.07 -6.16 -5.57
N GLU A 60 8.88 -6.53 -6.56
CA GLU A 60 8.45 -6.47 -7.97
C GLU A 60 7.30 -7.44 -8.24
N GLU A 61 7.38 -8.64 -7.70
CA GLU A 61 6.32 -9.62 -7.84
C GLU A 61 5.05 -9.16 -7.15
N VAL A 62 5.19 -8.57 -5.96
CA VAL A 62 4.06 -8.03 -5.21
C VAL A 62 3.40 -6.90 -6.00
N GLU A 63 4.19 -6.01 -6.58
CA GLU A 63 3.65 -4.92 -7.40
C GLU A 63 2.85 -5.46 -8.58
N THR A 64 3.41 -6.43 -9.29
CA THR A 64 2.73 -7.05 -10.44
C THR A 64 1.40 -7.66 -10.01
N TYR A 65 1.40 -8.40 -8.92
CA TYR A 65 0.19 -9.01 -8.39
C TYR A 65 -0.86 -7.96 -8.04
N MET A 66 -0.44 -6.91 -7.35
CA MET A 66 -1.37 -5.87 -6.92
C MET A 66 -1.96 -5.10 -8.11
N ARG A 67 -1.16 -4.87 -9.16
CA ARG A 67 -1.67 -4.21 -10.36
C ARG A 67 -2.72 -5.05 -11.06
N VAL A 68 -2.49 -6.35 -11.16
CA VAL A 68 -3.47 -7.26 -11.75
C VAL A 68 -4.74 -7.28 -10.89
N LEU A 69 -4.60 -7.37 -9.58
CA LEU A 69 -5.74 -7.42 -8.68
C LEU A 69 -6.57 -6.14 -8.72
N LEU A 70 -5.92 -4.98 -8.72
CA LEU A 70 -6.61 -3.70 -8.62
C LEU A 70 -7.06 -3.13 -9.96
N ASP A 71 -6.34 -3.43 -11.04
CA ASP A 71 -6.64 -2.89 -12.36
C ASP A 71 -7.12 -3.95 -13.35
N GLY A 72 -6.90 -5.19 -13.06
CA GLY A 72 -7.15 -6.29 -14.01
C GLY A 72 -8.60 -6.66 -14.19
N GLU A 73 -9.50 -6.04 -13.51
CA GLU A 73 -10.92 -6.37 -13.59
C GLU A 73 -11.66 -5.64 -14.72
N ASN A 74 -10.98 -4.81 -15.43
CA ASN A 74 -11.59 -4.03 -16.50
C ASN A 74 -11.70 -4.81 -17.78
#